data_eae035a7bc393a87d794a11c162a4bfc
#
_entry.id   eae035a7bc393a87d794a11c162a4bfc
#
_cell.length_a   1.000
_cell.length_b   1.000
_cell.length_c   1.000
_cell.angle_alpha   90.00
_cell.angle_beta   90.00
_cell.angle_gamma   90.00
#
_symmetry.space_group_name_H-M   'P 1'
#
loop_
_entity.id
_entity.type
_entity.pdbx_description
1 polymer ?
#
loop_
_entity_poly.entity_id
_entity_poly.type
_entity_poly.pdbx_seq_one_letter_code
_entity_poly.pdbx_strand_id
1 'polypeptide(L)'
;CALVLCDEFRTDVEPMDSGDDSAYRKIHDRFIRKRVENLGKEPVKRKGYIQPCGADDNDTDAAKKTSYFENIREAIEKLHENHHVIDKKTKKRVSFGVVRVANITPCVKVSLYLMKCGWSEGTAVRVMTYHSRQILLLRHEQERYLDKVFTRKTQSATVDFQDETVRKHLDSTPEENIIFILVATPVEEVGRDHDFDWAVVE
;
A
#
# COMPACT_ATOMS: atom_id res chain seq x y z
N CYS A 1 3.96 -10.67 -38.75
CA CYS A 1 3.88 -10.54 -37.30
C CYS A 1 3.63 -9.09 -36.87
N ALA A 2 3.10 -8.91 -35.71
CA ALA A 2 2.97 -7.59 -35.08
C ALA A 2 3.42 -7.69 -33.62
N LEU A 3 4.19 -6.70 -33.18
CA LEU A 3 4.56 -6.52 -31.79
C LEU A 3 3.51 -5.64 -31.11
N VAL A 4 2.90 -6.15 -30.07
CA VAL A 4 1.94 -5.39 -29.25
C VAL A 4 2.65 -4.96 -27.97
N LEU A 5 2.79 -3.65 -27.80
CA LEU A 5 3.36 -3.03 -26.60
C LEU A 5 2.26 -2.30 -25.87
N CYS A 6 1.98 -2.67 -24.63
CA CYS A 6 0.94 -2.03 -23.84
C CYS A 6 1.46 -1.58 -22.49
N ASP A 7 0.91 -0.50 -22.02
CA ASP A 7 0.98 -0.05 -20.63
C ASP A 7 -0.44 0.22 -20.13
N GLU A 8 -0.58 0.71 -18.92
CA GLU A 8 -1.89 1.01 -18.27
C GLU A 8 -2.72 2.09 -19.01
N PHE A 9 -2.12 2.84 -19.93
CA PHE A 9 -2.79 3.97 -20.59
C PHE A 9 -3.01 3.74 -22.09
N ARG A 10 -2.21 2.87 -22.73
CA ARG A 10 -2.28 2.69 -24.18
C ARG A 10 -1.70 1.38 -24.67
N THR A 11 -2.11 1.01 -25.85
CA THR A 11 -1.55 -0.10 -26.62
C THR A 11 -1.03 0.42 -27.96
N ASP A 12 0.25 0.18 -28.23
CA ASP A 12 0.88 0.44 -29.54
C ASP A 12 1.05 -0.89 -30.27
N VAL A 13 0.68 -0.93 -31.55
CA VAL A 13 0.85 -2.11 -32.43
C VAL A 13 1.81 -1.75 -33.52
N GLU A 14 2.96 -2.42 -33.57
CA GLU A 14 4.00 -2.18 -34.56
C GLU A 14 4.19 -3.41 -35.46
N PRO A 15 4.18 -3.26 -36.78
CA PRO A 15 4.51 -4.36 -37.67
C PRO A 15 5.98 -4.77 -37.49
N MET A 16 6.22 -6.07 -37.43
CA MET A 16 7.57 -6.62 -37.25
C MET A 16 7.71 -7.95 -37.97
N ASP A 17 8.85 -8.18 -38.61
CA ASP A 17 9.16 -9.48 -39.16
C ASP A 17 9.51 -10.49 -38.07
N SER A 18 9.06 -11.71 -38.22
CA SER A 18 9.30 -12.77 -37.22
C SER A 18 10.81 -13.10 -37.17
N GLY A 19 11.39 -13.03 -35.98
CA GLY A 19 12.77 -13.40 -35.72
C GLY A 19 13.80 -12.26 -35.86
N ASP A 20 13.38 -11.01 -36.06
CA ASP A 20 14.30 -9.86 -36.06
C ASP A 20 14.43 -9.26 -34.64
N ASP A 21 15.39 -9.79 -33.88
CA ASP A 21 15.70 -9.30 -32.52
C ASP A 21 16.17 -7.84 -32.53
N SER A 22 16.83 -7.36 -33.58
CA SER A 22 17.31 -5.98 -33.68
C SER A 22 16.15 -5.01 -33.87
N ALA A 23 15.19 -5.35 -34.72
CA ALA A 23 13.96 -4.59 -34.90
C ALA A 23 13.13 -4.55 -33.61
N TYR A 24 12.98 -5.70 -32.89
CA TYR A 24 12.33 -5.78 -31.61
C TYR A 24 12.94 -4.80 -30.61
N ARG A 25 14.24 -4.86 -30.39
CA ARG A 25 14.93 -3.98 -29.42
C ARG A 25 14.74 -2.51 -29.77
N LYS A 26 14.83 -2.11 -31.01
CA LYS A 26 14.62 -0.70 -31.42
C LYS A 26 13.20 -0.21 -31.14
N ILE A 27 12.19 -1.04 -31.43
CA ILE A 27 10.79 -0.71 -31.18
C ILE A 27 10.53 -0.62 -29.67
N HIS A 28 10.99 -1.59 -28.91
CA HIS A 28 10.88 -1.64 -27.47
C HIS A 28 11.56 -0.44 -26.80
N ASP A 29 12.81 -0.12 -27.15
CA ASP A 29 13.55 1.01 -26.61
C ASP A 29 12.87 2.35 -26.92
N ARG A 30 12.31 2.49 -28.13
CA ARG A 30 11.53 3.67 -28.50
C ARG A 30 10.28 3.82 -27.63
N PHE A 31 9.56 2.72 -27.42
CA PHE A 31 8.38 2.70 -26.55
C PHE A 31 8.74 3.10 -25.11
N ILE A 32 9.79 2.49 -24.53
CA ILE A 32 10.25 2.79 -23.17
C ILE A 32 10.70 4.26 -23.03
N ARG A 33 11.51 4.79 -23.97
CA ARG A 33 11.95 6.19 -23.94
C ARG A 33 10.76 7.15 -23.93
N LYS A 34 9.81 6.93 -24.82
CA LYS A 34 8.58 7.76 -24.89
C LYS A 34 7.76 7.67 -23.61
N ARG A 35 7.71 6.49 -22.97
CA ARG A 35 7.06 6.28 -21.67
C ARG A 35 7.76 7.07 -20.57
N VAL A 36 9.07 6.96 -20.46
CA VAL A 36 9.89 7.69 -19.47
C VAL A 36 9.76 9.20 -19.64
N GLU A 37 9.83 9.71 -20.87
CA GLU A 37 9.61 11.13 -21.16
C GLU A 37 8.23 11.62 -20.72
N ASN A 38 7.19 10.81 -20.92
CA ASN A 38 5.83 11.18 -20.51
C ASN A 38 5.66 11.15 -18.98
N LEU A 39 6.27 10.16 -18.30
CA LEU A 39 6.27 10.09 -16.84
C LEU A 39 6.95 11.33 -16.22
N GLY A 40 8.01 11.84 -16.85
CA GLY A 40 8.71 13.03 -16.37
C GLY A 40 7.94 14.37 -16.53
N LYS A 41 6.87 14.37 -17.32
CA LYS A 41 6.04 15.56 -17.57
C LYS A 41 4.94 15.78 -16.54
N GLU A 42 4.55 14.73 -15.83
CA GLU A 42 3.51 14.84 -14.80
C GLU A 42 4.11 15.11 -13.43
N PRO A 43 3.41 15.85 -12.55
CA PRO A 43 3.85 16.01 -11.17
C PRO A 43 3.93 14.65 -10.47
N VAL A 44 4.95 14.47 -9.65
CA VAL A 44 5.17 13.25 -8.88
C VAL A 44 3.99 13.01 -7.94
N LYS A 45 3.20 11.99 -8.22
CA LYS A 45 2.01 11.61 -7.43
C LYS A 45 2.38 10.73 -6.23
N ARG A 46 3.46 9.95 -6.33
CA ARG A 46 3.91 9.03 -5.26
C ARG A 46 5.41 9.20 -5.07
N LYS A 47 5.85 9.19 -3.80
CA LYS A 47 7.26 9.31 -3.42
C LYS A 47 7.64 8.12 -2.56
N GLY A 48 8.79 7.50 -2.85
CA GLY A 48 9.38 6.46 -2.03
C GLY A 48 10.56 7.01 -1.23
N TYR A 49 10.70 6.54 0.01
CA TYR A 49 11.84 6.85 0.88
C TYR A 49 12.42 5.54 1.41
N ILE A 50 13.74 5.48 1.51
CA ILE A 50 14.41 4.38 2.20
C ILE A 50 14.55 4.81 3.67
N GLN A 51 13.98 4.03 4.58
CA GLN A 51 14.15 4.23 6.02
C GLN A 51 15.17 3.19 6.51
N PRO A 52 16.33 3.61 7.02
CA PRO A 52 17.29 2.67 7.61
C PRO A 52 16.66 2.00 8.83
N CYS A 53 16.79 0.68 8.90
CA CYS A 53 16.44 -0.07 10.09
C CYS A 53 17.64 0.01 11.04
N GLY A 54 17.57 0.77 12.12
CA GLY A 54 18.68 1.12 13.01
C GLY A 54 19.27 -0.03 13.85
N ALA A 55 19.21 -1.27 13.36
CA ALA A 55 19.82 -2.43 14.02
C ALA A 55 21.32 -2.51 13.69
N ASP A 56 22.16 -2.64 14.72
CA ASP A 56 23.59 -2.89 14.56
C ASP A 56 23.83 -4.38 14.24
N ASP A 57 24.90 -4.68 13.47
CA ASP A 57 25.29 -6.05 13.14
C ASP A 57 25.62 -6.88 14.40
N ASN A 58 26.05 -6.21 15.47
CA ASN A 58 26.39 -6.82 16.77
C ASN A 58 25.17 -7.02 17.69
N ASP A 59 23.99 -6.52 17.31
CA ASP A 59 22.78 -6.68 18.10
C ASP A 59 22.32 -8.15 18.15
N THR A 60 21.70 -8.50 19.25
CA THR A 60 21.04 -9.81 19.37
C THR A 60 19.85 -9.90 18.42
N ASP A 61 19.47 -11.12 17.99
CA ASP A 61 18.30 -11.35 17.15
C ASP A 61 17.00 -10.76 17.76
N ALA A 62 16.90 -10.78 19.10
CA ALA A 62 15.77 -10.18 19.81
C ALA A 62 15.77 -8.65 19.68
N ALA A 63 16.92 -7.99 19.81
CA ALA A 63 17.06 -6.56 19.65
C ALA A 63 16.78 -6.14 18.20
N LYS A 64 17.36 -6.83 17.22
CA LYS A 64 17.09 -6.61 15.79
C LYS A 64 15.60 -6.69 15.46
N LYS A 65 14.93 -7.70 16.00
CA LYS A 65 13.50 -7.88 15.80
C LYS A 65 12.66 -6.77 16.46
N THR A 66 13.03 -6.31 17.64
CA THR A 66 12.35 -5.21 18.32
C THR A 66 12.51 -3.93 17.52
N SER A 67 13.74 -3.60 17.12
CA SER A 67 14.03 -2.44 16.27
C SER A 67 13.25 -2.48 14.96
N TYR A 68 13.18 -3.62 14.29
CA TYR A 68 12.39 -3.80 13.06
C TYR A 68 10.90 -3.44 13.26
N PHE A 69 10.27 -3.92 14.34
CA PHE A 69 8.87 -3.62 14.60
C PHE A 69 8.64 -2.16 14.98
N GLU A 70 9.53 -1.58 15.77
CA GLU A 70 9.47 -0.17 16.17
C GLU A 70 9.64 0.75 14.95
N ASN A 71 10.58 0.45 14.06
CA ASN A 71 10.75 1.20 12.81
C ASN A 71 9.50 1.17 11.93
N ILE A 72 8.81 0.02 11.84
CA ILE A 72 7.53 -0.08 11.12
C ILE A 72 6.48 0.82 11.78
N ARG A 73 6.33 0.77 13.10
CA ARG A 73 5.38 1.60 13.85
C ARG A 73 5.64 3.10 13.63
N GLU A 74 6.89 3.53 13.78
CA GLU A 74 7.29 4.92 13.59
C GLU A 74 7.06 5.40 12.14
N ALA A 75 7.37 4.54 11.17
CA ALA A 75 7.09 4.84 9.77
C ALA A 75 5.57 5.03 9.53
N ILE A 76 4.72 4.19 10.12
CA ILE A 76 3.27 4.31 10.03
C ILE A 76 2.78 5.63 10.61
N GLU A 77 3.22 6.01 11.81
CA GLU A 77 2.83 7.27 12.45
C GLU A 77 3.23 8.47 11.59
N LYS A 78 4.47 8.50 11.11
CA LYS A 78 4.97 9.56 10.22
C LYS A 78 4.22 9.63 8.89
N LEU A 79 3.89 8.48 8.30
CA LEU A 79 3.12 8.42 7.07
C LEU A 79 1.68 8.86 7.28
N HIS A 80 1.04 8.47 8.39
CA HIS A 80 -0.27 8.96 8.77
C HIS A 80 -0.29 10.48 8.94
N GLU A 81 0.68 11.04 9.65
CA GLU A 81 0.79 12.49 9.87
C GLU A 81 0.84 13.26 8.54
N ASN A 82 1.54 12.73 7.54
CA ASN A 82 1.75 13.42 6.26
C ASN A 82 0.70 13.10 5.19
N HIS A 83 -0.05 12.00 5.30
CA HIS A 83 -0.90 11.46 4.24
C HIS A 83 -2.33 11.13 4.68
N HIS A 84 -2.77 11.60 5.85
CA HIS A 84 -4.15 11.43 6.27
C HIS A 84 -5.11 12.29 5.43
N VAL A 85 -6.36 11.87 5.38
CA VAL A 85 -7.48 12.68 4.89
C VAL A 85 -8.41 13.03 6.06
N ILE A 86 -9.13 14.13 5.95
CA ILE A 86 -10.04 14.57 6.99
C ILE A 86 -11.46 14.06 6.69
N ASP A 87 -12.04 13.30 7.62
CA ASP A 87 -13.44 12.90 7.51
C ASP A 87 -14.36 14.12 7.62
N LYS A 88 -15.26 14.29 6.64
CA LYS A 88 -16.17 15.45 6.59
C LYS A 88 -17.08 15.56 7.80
N LYS A 89 -17.56 14.43 8.32
CA LYS A 89 -18.55 14.39 9.39
C LYS A 89 -17.91 14.59 10.77
N THR A 90 -16.89 13.80 11.11
CA THR A 90 -16.28 13.79 12.45
C THR A 90 -15.08 14.71 12.59
N LYS A 91 -14.55 15.24 11.47
CA LYS A 91 -13.32 16.04 11.39
C LYS A 91 -12.06 15.30 11.82
N LYS A 92 -12.12 13.99 11.96
CA LYS A 92 -11.00 13.14 12.33
C LYS A 92 -10.02 12.97 11.18
N ARG A 93 -8.75 12.80 11.52
CA ARG A 93 -7.67 12.47 10.60
C ARG A 93 -7.66 10.96 10.37
N VAL A 94 -7.87 10.53 9.15
CA VAL A 94 -8.03 9.12 8.78
C VAL A 94 -7.02 8.75 7.70
N SER A 95 -6.36 7.63 7.85
CA SER A 95 -5.56 7.09 6.75
C SER A 95 -5.71 5.58 6.63
N PHE A 96 -5.53 5.10 5.42
CA PHE A 96 -5.51 3.68 5.06
C PHE A 96 -4.14 3.35 4.49
N GLY A 97 -3.42 2.48 5.16
CA GLY A 97 -2.10 2.10 4.73
C GLY A 97 -1.91 0.59 4.59
N VAL A 98 -0.92 0.23 3.80
CA VAL A 98 -0.48 -1.16 3.67
C VAL A 98 0.93 -1.33 4.23
N VAL A 99 1.12 -2.38 5.02
CA VAL A 99 2.44 -2.88 5.42
C VAL A 99 2.66 -4.19 4.67
N ARG A 100 3.48 -4.12 3.64
CA ARG A 100 3.77 -5.27 2.79
C ARG A 100 5.03 -5.95 3.26
N VAL A 101 4.93 -7.22 3.65
CA VAL A 101 6.03 -8.06 4.10
C VAL A 101 6.18 -9.31 3.22
N ALA A 102 7.41 -9.78 3.03
CA ALA A 102 7.70 -10.85 2.07
C ALA A 102 7.03 -12.19 2.40
N ASN A 103 6.86 -12.52 3.69
CA ASN A 103 6.46 -13.85 4.14
C ASN A 103 5.30 -13.83 5.15
N ILE A 104 4.58 -14.98 5.26
CA ILE A 104 3.42 -15.13 6.14
C ILE A 104 3.80 -14.98 7.62
N THR A 105 4.91 -15.58 8.06
CA THR A 105 5.33 -15.51 9.46
C THR A 105 5.62 -14.08 9.93
N PRO A 106 6.42 -13.26 9.21
CA PRO A 106 6.52 -11.82 9.50
C PRO A 106 5.17 -11.12 9.46
N CYS A 107 4.33 -11.40 8.47
CA CYS A 107 3.01 -10.79 8.33
C CYS A 107 2.17 -10.94 9.62
N VAL A 108 2.07 -12.16 10.14
CA VAL A 108 1.35 -12.42 11.39
C VAL A 108 2.03 -11.75 12.60
N LYS A 109 3.37 -11.79 12.69
CA LYS A 109 4.11 -11.19 13.80
C LYS A 109 3.99 -9.67 13.83
N VAL A 110 4.10 -9.00 12.68
CA VAL A 110 3.90 -7.56 12.53
C VAL A 110 2.47 -7.19 12.92
N SER A 111 1.47 -7.91 12.41
CA SER A 111 0.06 -7.66 12.78
C SER A 111 -0.16 -7.74 14.29
N LEU A 112 0.35 -8.78 14.95
CA LEU A 112 0.22 -8.96 16.40
C LEU A 112 0.96 -7.88 17.19
N TYR A 113 2.11 -7.43 16.71
CA TYR A 113 2.84 -6.32 17.32
C TYR A 113 2.04 -5.02 17.21
N LEU A 114 1.58 -4.65 16.01
CA LEU A 114 0.83 -3.41 15.77
C LEU A 114 -0.51 -3.35 16.53
N MET A 115 -1.13 -4.51 16.82
CA MET A 115 -2.33 -4.57 17.65
C MET A 115 -2.06 -4.38 19.15
N LYS A 116 -0.81 -4.56 19.61
CA LYS A 116 -0.45 -4.55 21.04
C LYS A 116 0.50 -3.44 21.43
N CYS A 117 1.23 -2.85 20.50
CA CYS A 117 2.16 -1.75 20.79
C CYS A 117 1.41 -0.49 21.23
N GLY A 118 2.11 0.36 21.98
CA GLY A 118 1.63 1.69 22.28
C GLY A 118 1.67 2.60 21.05
N TRP A 119 0.61 3.33 20.81
CA TRP A 119 0.51 4.38 19.79
C TRP A 119 0.53 5.75 20.45
N SER A 120 0.84 6.78 19.69
CA SER A 120 0.81 8.16 20.15
C SER A 120 -0.59 8.53 20.69
N GLU A 121 -0.63 9.40 21.70
CA GLU A 121 -1.87 9.85 22.32
C GLU A 121 -2.86 10.38 21.28
N GLY A 122 -4.13 10.06 21.45
CA GLY A 122 -5.20 10.44 20.52
C GLY A 122 -5.21 9.63 19.21
N THR A 123 -4.52 8.48 19.15
CA THR A 123 -4.45 7.62 17.97
C THR A 123 -5.09 6.25 18.22
N ALA A 124 -6.06 5.90 17.40
CA ALA A 124 -6.66 4.58 17.34
C ALA A 124 -6.27 3.84 16.06
N VAL A 125 -5.92 2.57 16.19
CA VAL A 125 -5.46 1.75 15.06
C VAL A 125 -6.37 0.54 14.86
N ARG A 126 -6.62 0.20 13.60
CA ARG A 126 -7.36 -0.99 13.17
C ARG A 126 -6.49 -1.79 12.21
N VAL A 127 -6.16 -3.01 12.60
CA VAL A 127 -5.25 -3.88 11.84
C VAL A 127 -6.02 -5.03 11.22
N MET A 128 -5.83 -5.22 9.93
CA MET A 128 -6.27 -6.41 9.19
C MET A 128 -5.05 -7.15 8.68
N THR A 129 -5.07 -8.48 8.76
CA THR A 129 -4.00 -9.34 8.24
C THR A 129 -4.50 -10.04 6.99
N TYR A 130 -3.68 -10.06 5.91
CA TYR A 130 -4.05 -10.71 4.66
C TYR A 130 -2.90 -11.54 4.08
N HIS A 131 -3.11 -12.84 3.95
CA HIS A 131 -2.11 -13.77 3.40
C HIS A 131 -2.76 -15.05 2.82
N SER A 132 -2.02 -15.78 2.01
CA SER A 132 -2.53 -16.95 1.26
C SER A 132 -2.98 -18.15 2.10
N ARG A 133 -2.52 -18.28 3.37
CA ARG A 133 -2.89 -19.38 4.27
C ARG A 133 -4.15 -19.12 5.09
N GLN A 134 -4.83 -18.01 4.90
CA GLN A 134 -6.14 -17.80 5.53
C GLN A 134 -7.18 -18.75 4.96
N ILE A 135 -8.19 -19.06 5.76
CA ILE A 135 -9.34 -19.86 5.33
C ILE A 135 -9.98 -19.16 4.12
N LEU A 136 -10.25 -19.93 3.06
CA LEU A 136 -10.69 -19.40 1.76
C LEU A 136 -11.91 -18.49 1.88
N LEU A 137 -12.91 -18.89 2.69
CA LEU A 137 -14.11 -18.09 2.90
C LEU A 137 -13.79 -16.73 3.56
N LEU A 138 -12.95 -16.71 4.60
CA LEU A 138 -12.52 -15.48 5.27
C LEU A 138 -11.76 -14.58 4.29
N ARG A 139 -10.85 -15.16 3.52
CA ARG A 139 -10.07 -14.43 2.52
C ARG A 139 -10.98 -13.80 1.47
N HIS A 140 -11.96 -14.56 0.96
CA HIS A 140 -12.93 -14.05 0.00
C HIS A 140 -13.74 -12.86 0.54
N GLU A 141 -14.22 -12.94 1.78
CA GLU A 141 -14.96 -11.83 2.40
C GLU A 141 -14.05 -10.61 2.66
N GLN A 142 -12.80 -10.83 3.07
CA GLN A 142 -11.83 -9.75 3.18
C GLN A 142 -11.56 -9.08 1.82
N GLU A 143 -11.39 -9.86 0.76
CA GLU A 143 -11.18 -9.36 -0.60
C GLU A 143 -12.35 -8.48 -1.05
N ARG A 144 -13.57 -8.95 -0.91
CA ARG A 144 -14.77 -8.17 -1.25
C ARG A 144 -14.86 -6.86 -0.46
N TYR A 145 -14.49 -6.90 0.81
CA TYR A 145 -14.48 -5.72 1.67
C TYR A 145 -13.40 -4.73 1.22
N LEU A 146 -12.17 -5.19 0.99
CA LEU A 146 -11.05 -4.38 0.52
C LEU A 146 -11.38 -3.73 -0.83
N ASP A 147 -11.88 -4.49 -1.80
CA ASP A 147 -12.29 -3.96 -3.10
C ASP A 147 -13.34 -2.84 -2.96
N LYS A 148 -14.30 -2.99 -2.04
CA LYS A 148 -15.31 -1.96 -1.77
C LYS A 148 -14.73 -0.69 -1.12
N VAL A 149 -13.83 -0.85 -0.17
CA VAL A 149 -13.27 0.27 0.62
C VAL A 149 -12.17 1.00 -0.14
N PHE A 150 -11.35 0.28 -0.93
CA PHE A 150 -10.16 0.83 -1.57
C PHE A 150 -10.34 1.24 -3.03
N THR A 151 -11.50 0.99 -3.64
CA THR A 151 -11.83 1.58 -4.95
C THR A 151 -12.19 3.05 -4.76
N ARG A 152 -11.20 3.88 -4.39
CA ARG A 152 -11.39 5.32 -4.17
C ARG A 152 -11.03 6.11 -5.42
N LYS A 153 -12.01 6.80 -6.00
CA LYS A 153 -11.83 7.62 -7.23
C LYS A 153 -11.50 9.09 -6.95
N THR A 154 -11.42 9.52 -5.69
CA THR A 154 -11.37 10.94 -5.33
C THR A 154 -10.07 11.29 -4.60
N GLN A 155 -9.27 12.18 -5.18
CA GLN A 155 -8.06 12.78 -4.57
C GLN A 155 -8.41 14.07 -3.78
N SER A 156 -9.40 14.03 -2.91
CA SER A 156 -9.78 15.20 -2.11
C SER A 156 -9.16 15.13 -0.72
N ALA A 157 -8.70 16.25 -0.20
CA ALA A 157 -8.18 16.36 1.17
C ALA A 157 -9.25 16.07 2.24
N THR A 158 -10.53 16.13 1.87
CA THR A 158 -11.66 15.77 2.72
C THR A 158 -12.50 14.71 2.04
N VAL A 159 -12.77 13.61 2.75
CA VAL A 159 -13.51 12.45 2.23
C VAL A 159 -14.74 12.19 3.07
N ASP A 160 -15.82 11.82 2.43
CA ASP A 160 -17.04 11.32 3.09
C ASP A 160 -17.05 9.79 3.00
N PHE A 161 -16.64 9.13 4.08
CA PHE A 161 -16.58 7.67 4.14
C PHE A 161 -17.97 7.09 4.26
N GLN A 162 -18.44 6.39 3.22
CA GLN A 162 -19.79 5.82 3.14
C GLN A 162 -19.87 4.33 3.54
N ASP A 163 -18.75 3.64 3.65
CA ASP A 163 -18.75 2.25 4.10
C ASP A 163 -19.21 2.15 5.56
N GLU A 164 -20.19 1.29 5.82
CA GLU A 164 -20.82 1.15 7.13
C GLU A 164 -19.83 0.76 8.24
N THR A 165 -18.88 -0.14 7.94
CA THR A 165 -17.88 -0.60 8.90
C THR A 165 -16.88 0.51 9.24
N VAL A 166 -16.38 1.19 8.22
CA VAL A 166 -15.50 2.36 8.39
C VAL A 166 -16.24 3.42 9.18
N ARG A 167 -17.49 3.75 8.79
CA ARG A 167 -18.31 4.76 9.46
C ARG A 167 -18.52 4.45 10.93
N LYS A 168 -18.85 3.20 11.28
CA LYS A 168 -19.01 2.77 12.67
C LYS A 168 -17.75 3.01 13.49
N HIS A 169 -16.57 2.71 12.95
CA HIS A 169 -15.30 3.01 13.63
C HIS A 169 -15.09 4.50 13.82
N LEU A 170 -15.35 5.32 12.81
CA LEU A 170 -15.16 6.77 12.91
C LEU A 170 -16.12 7.41 13.92
N ASP A 171 -17.37 6.97 13.96
CA ASP A 171 -18.40 7.53 14.85
C ASP A 171 -18.25 7.07 16.31
N SER A 172 -17.74 5.84 16.56
CA SER A 172 -17.63 5.27 17.90
C SER A 172 -16.28 5.47 18.61
N THR A 173 -15.23 5.84 17.87
CA THR A 173 -13.87 5.99 18.40
C THR A 173 -13.69 7.42 18.92
N PRO A 174 -13.24 7.66 20.16
CA PRO A 174 -13.06 9.01 20.69
C PRO A 174 -11.82 9.73 20.13
N GLU A 175 -10.80 8.99 19.73
CA GLU A 175 -9.50 9.50 19.24
C GLU A 175 -9.66 10.33 17.97
N GLU A 176 -8.79 11.33 17.80
CA GLU A 176 -8.78 12.22 16.64
C GLU A 176 -8.11 11.60 15.41
N ASN A 177 -7.14 10.71 15.64
CA ASN A 177 -6.40 10.01 14.58
C ASN A 177 -6.90 8.57 14.50
N ILE A 178 -7.28 8.13 13.30
CA ILE A 178 -7.68 6.75 13.05
C ILE A 178 -6.88 6.20 11.88
N ILE A 179 -6.13 5.13 12.15
CA ILE A 179 -5.26 4.48 11.17
C ILE A 179 -5.80 3.08 10.87
N PHE A 180 -6.19 2.85 9.63
CA PHE A 180 -6.52 1.51 9.13
C PHE A 180 -5.28 0.93 8.45
N ILE A 181 -4.82 -0.22 8.92
CA ILE A 181 -3.59 -0.87 8.44
C ILE A 181 -3.92 -2.25 7.90
N LEU A 182 -3.59 -2.48 6.64
CA LEU A 182 -3.56 -3.81 6.04
C LEU A 182 -2.12 -4.34 6.13
N VAL A 183 -1.87 -5.39 6.90
CA VAL A 183 -0.59 -6.10 6.88
C VAL A 183 -0.72 -7.28 5.93
N ALA A 184 0.00 -7.26 4.82
CA ALA A 184 -0.19 -8.22 3.73
C ALA A 184 1.12 -8.83 3.21
N THR A 185 1.01 -10.03 2.66
CA THR A 185 2.04 -10.61 1.80
C THR A 185 1.79 -10.21 0.34
N PRO A 186 2.73 -10.45 -0.61
CA PRO A 186 2.54 -10.10 -2.03
C PRO A 186 1.26 -10.61 -2.71
N VAL A 187 0.52 -11.51 -2.08
CA VAL A 187 -0.79 -11.98 -2.59
C VAL A 187 -1.80 -10.85 -2.75
N GLU A 188 -1.64 -9.74 -2.03
CA GLU A 188 -2.49 -8.56 -2.10
C GLU A 188 -2.33 -7.82 -3.44
N GLU A 189 -1.15 -7.85 -4.04
CA GLU A 189 -0.82 -7.14 -5.28
C GLU A 189 -1.35 -7.83 -6.54
N VAL A 190 -1.86 -9.06 -6.42
CA VAL A 190 -2.26 -9.87 -7.57
C VAL A 190 -3.67 -9.50 -8.03
N GLY A 191 -3.75 -8.81 -9.17
CA GLY A 191 -5.01 -8.53 -9.87
C GLY A 191 -5.92 -7.50 -9.17
N ARG A 192 -5.36 -6.64 -8.32
CA ARG A 192 -6.11 -5.64 -7.55
C ARG A 192 -5.58 -4.24 -7.76
N ASP A 193 -6.48 -3.27 -7.80
CA ASP A 193 -6.20 -1.85 -7.88
C ASP A 193 -6.72 -1.17 -6.60
N HIS A 194 -6.01 -1.41 -5.49
CA HIS A 194 -6.31 -0.82 -4.20
C HIS A 194 -5.57 0.51 -4.00
N ASP A 195 -6.31 1.53 -3.63
CA ASP A 195 -5.79 2.90 -3.45
C ASP A 195 -5.50 3.18 -1.98
N PHE A 196 -4.26 2.89 -1.56
CA PHE A 196 -3.76 3.22 -0.22
C PHE A 196 -3.21 4.64 -0.16
N ASP A 197 -3.36 5.31 0.99
CA ASP A 197 -2.80 6.64 1.23
C ASP A 197 -1.27 6.56 1.36
N TRP A 198 -0.77 5.45 1.90
CA TRP A 198 0.66 5.19 2.09
C TRP A 198 0.96 3.67 2.16
N ALA A 199 2.24 3.35 1.98
CA ALA A 199 2.74 1.98 2.08
C ALA A 199 4.09 1.92 2.81
N VAL A 200 4.26 0.90 3.64
CA VAL A 200 5.55 0.44 4.18
C VAL A 200 5.86 -0.89 3.50
N VAL A 201 7.00 -0.98 2.81
CA VAL A 201 7.40 -2.16 2.04
C VAL A 201 8.74 -2.67 2.55
N GLU A 202 8.77 -3.97 2.92
CA GLU A 202 9.97 -4.71 3.31
C GLU A 202 10.78 -5.12 2.07
#